data_4553feaba18bc138965a5480ac0092dd
#
_entry.id   4553feaba18bc138965a5480ac0092dd
#
_cell.length_a   1.000
_cell.length_b   1.000
_cell.length_c   1.000
_cell.angle_alpha   90.00
_cell.angle_beta   90.00
_cell.angle_gamma   90.00
#
_symmetry.space_group_name_H-M   'P 1'
#
loop_
_entity.id
_entity.type
_entity.pdbx_description
1 polymer ?
#
loop_
_entity_poly.entity_id
_entity_poly.type
_entity_poly.pdbx_seq_one_letter_code
_entity_poly.pdbx_strand_id
1 'polypeptide(L)'
;MSVSLSPVTSFAAEPNDTNYVMSEGSNIKNPWDGKSQTFKVTEPVETGSSKIVYGDEAKAIGDKLKKSQASAAENYNIMQQESSLNSLNNTQSNMAPIQRAALNSKSWYRSEFNALAIAMGTLDCPTAGNFLKHSLQDNPGDRKYPVGSSLSNAFSLTKIYTQISVEMAQQIKKTNSQGGNVIGGMSKSAATSIGNSGLDFYLTVGKFSYDWMAEKQPGKSSWKVYIGIHDTYDYDKVDPLPTAFPTKYITLVANHAANAQQAGAIVPYYVDMFMEQTFTP
;
A
#
# COMPACT_ATOMS: atom_id res chain seq x y z
N MET A 1 -16.64 12.68 14.70
CA MET A 1 -16.05 11.43 15.17
C MET A 1 -15.37 10.80 13.97
N SER A 2 -14.05 10.87 13.89
CA SER A 2 -13.32 10.13 12.87
C SER A 2 -13.13 8.72 13.39
N VAL A 3 -13.68 7.77 12.69
CA VAL A 3 -13.46 6.36 12.96
C VAL A 3 -12.23 5.96 12.19
N SER A 4 -11.13 5.71 12.91
CA SER A 4 -9.97 5.06 12.33
C SER A 4 -10.37 3.64 11.96
N LEU A 5 -10.48 3.41 10.66
CA LEU A 5 -10.66 2.08 10.12
C LEU A 5 -9.28 1.47 10.03
N SER A 6 -8.91 0.68 11.02
CA SER A 6 -7.77 -0.21 10.87
C SER A 6 -8.08 -1.16 9.72
N PRO A 7 -7.25 -1.20 8.68
CA PRO A 7 -7.40 -2.21 7.66
C PRO A 7 -7.17 -3.58 8.29
N VAL A 8 -7.84 -4.54 7.73
CA VAL A 8 -7.89 -5.92 8.17
C VAL A 8 -6.62 -6.65 7.74
N THR A 9 -5.47 -6.26 8.27
CA THR A 9 -4.23 -7.00 8.07
C THR A 9 -3.51 -7.13 9.40
N SER A 10 -3.27 -8.37 9.81
CA SER A 10 -2.64 -8.69 11.07
C SER A 10 -1.14 -8.52 11.01
N PHE A 11 -0.67 -7.36 11.41
CA PHE A 11 0.64 -7.30 12.05
C PHE A 11 0.42 -6.74 13.45
N ALA A 12 0.72 -7.55 14.47
CA ALA A 12 0.74 -7.09 15.84
C ALA A 12 1.72 -5.90 15.94
N ALA A 13 1.21 -4.72 16.25
CA ALA A 13 2.05 -3.58 16.58
C ALA A 13 2.83 -3.91 17.84
N GLU A 14 4.14 -3.77 17.80
CA GLU A 14 4.96 -3.83 19.01
C GLU A 14 4.66 -2.62 19.90
N PRO A 15 4.60 -2.75 21.25
CA PRO A 15 4.03 -1.75 22.15
C PRO A 15 4.95 -0.58 22.52
N ASN A 16 5.64 0.05 21.57
CA ASN A 16 6.48 1.24 21.84
C ASN A 16 6.52 2.25 20.72
N ASP A 17 5.37 2.51 20.10
CA ASP A 17 5.30 3.44 18.99
C ASP A 17 5.00 4.86 19.44
N THR A 18 5.87 5.79 19.04
CA THR A 18 5.55 7.21 19.05
C THR A 18 4.52 7.48 17.96
N ASN A 19 3.24 7.58 18.34
CA ASN A 19 2.18 8.01 17.45
C ASN A 19 2.48 9.44 16.99
N TYR A 20 2.72 9.62 15.70
CA TYR A 20 2.81 10.94 15.11
C TYR A 20 1.39 11.46 14.90
N VAL A 21 0.92 12.28 15.84
CA VAL A 21 -0.40 12.92 15.75
C VAL A 21 -0.25 14.26 15.05
N MET A 22 -0.88 14.40 13.89
CA MET A 22 -0.97 15.67 13.19
C MET A 22 -2.22 16.42 13.64
N SER A 23 -2.09 17.70 14.01
CA SER A 23 -3.22 18.52 14.39
C SER A 23 -4.13 18.81 13.19
N GLU A 24 -5.44 18.87 13.43
CA GLU A 24 -6.42 19.29 12.43
C GLU A 24 -6.04 20.67 11.86
N GLY A 25 -6.12 20.80 10.53
CA GLY A 25 -5.74 22.04 9.84
C GLY A 25 -4.24 22.22 9.60
N SER A 26 -3.39 21.28 9.99
CA SER A 26 -1.95 21.35 9.70
C SER A 26 -1.71 21.32 8.20
N ASN A 27 -1.02 22.35 7.69
CA ASN A 27 -0.48 22.35 6.35
C ASN A 27 0.88 21.65 6.35
N ILE A 28 0.96 20.50 5.69
CA ILE A 28 2.21 19.80 5.50
C ILE A 28 2.70 20.00 4.09
N LYS A 29 3.96 20.45 4.02
CA LYS A 29 4.65 20.59 2.77
C LYS A 29 5.34 19.28 2.42
N ASN A 30 4.99 18.71 1.28
CA ASN A 30 5.70 17.55 0.76
C ASN A 30 7.18 17.94 0.55
N PRO A 31 8.14 17.26 1.19
CA PRO A 31 9.55 17.63 1.12
C PRO A 31 10.17 17.43 -0.26
N TRP A 32 9.54 16.64 -1.13
CA TRP A 32 10.06 16.31 -2.45
C TRP A 32 9.68 17.31 -3.53
N ASP A 33 8.42 17.74 -3.56
CA ASP A 33 7.88 18.64 -4.60
C ASP A 33 7.45 20.02 -4.08
N GLY A 34 7.51 20.22 -2.78
CA GLY A 34 7.14 21.46 -2.13
C GLY A 34 5.65 21.77 -2.10
N LYS A 35 4.77 20.89 -2.58
CA LYS A 35 3.32 21.08 -2.56
C LYS A 35 2.79 20.96 -1.14
N SER A 36 1.88 21.86 -0.78
CA SER A 36 1.21 21.83 0.52
C SER A 36 -0.03 20.96 0.46
N GLN A 37 -0.23 20.14 1.49
CA GLN A 37 -1.43 19.36 1.70
C GLN A 37 -2.03 19.71 3.07
N THR A 38 -3.34 19.96 3.11
CA THR A 38 -4.05 20.25 4.35
C THR A 38 -4.67 18.98 4.89
N PHE A 39 -4.38 18.67 6.15
CA PHE A 39 -4.97 17.53 6.86
C PHE A 39 -6.21 18.01 7.61
N LYS A 40 -7.37 17.39 7.38
CA LYS A 40 -8.63 17.78 8.02
C LYS A 40 -8.91 17.05 9.32
N VAL A 41 -8.19 15.98 9.62
CA VAL A 41 -8.45 15.15 10.81
C VAL A 41 -7.14 14.59 11.33
N THR A 42 -7.02 14.56 12.64
CA THR A 42 -5.98 13.83 13.36
C THR A 42 -6.25 12.33 13.26
N GLU A 43 -5.85 11.70 12.18
CA GLU A 43 -5.76 10.25 12.15
C GLU A 43 -4.34 9.88 12.60
N PRO A 44 -4.18 9.15 13.71
CA PRO A 44 -2.88 8.67 14.10
C PRO A 44 -2.36 7.76 12.98
N VAL A 45 -1.22 8.10 12.42
CA VAL A 45 -0.46 7.14 11.63
C VAL A 45 0.18 6.22 12.65
N GLU A 46 -0.34 5.01 12.78
CA GLU A 46 0.36 3.97 13.53
C GLU A 46 1.66 3.66 12.79
N THR A 47 2.74 4.25 13.27
CA THR A 47 4.07 3.93 12.76
C THR A 47 4.71 2.96 13.72
N GLY A 48 4.88 1.71 13.30
CA GLY A 48 5.64 0.72 14.05
C GLY A 48 7.07 1.18 14.33
N SER A 49 7.70 0.64 15.34
CA SER A 49 9.08 0.99 15.73
C SER A 49 10.02 0.74 14.56
N SER A 50 10.51 1.82 13.93
CA SER A 50 11.49 1.69 12.88
C SER A 50 12.88 1.69 13.47
N LYS A 51 13.69 0.73 13.06
CA LYS A 51 15.11 0.80 13.30
C LYS A 51 15.73 1.77 12.30
N ILE A 52 16.20 2.92 12.79
CA ILE A 52 17.04 3.82 11.99
C ILE A 52 18.45 3.30 11.98
N VAL A 53 19.05 3.20 10.81
CA VAL A 53 20.38 2.65 10.57
C VAL A 53 21.24 3.61 9.76
N TYR A 54 22.55 3.47 9.87
CA TYR A 54 23.55 4.36 9.27
C TYR A 54 24.65 3.56 8.56
N GLY A 55 25.44 4.20 7.73
CA GLY A 55 26.63 3.63 7.10
C GLY A 55 26.33 2.37 6.28
N ASP A 56 27.05 1.30 6.53
CA ASP A 56 26.98 0.07 5.72
C ASP A 56 25.66 -0.68 5.90
N GLU A 57 25.02 -0.62 7.08
CA GLU A 57 23.69 -1.20 7.30
C GLU A 57 22.63 -0.48 6.45
N ALA A 58 22.68 0.85 6.37
CA ALA A 58 21.81 1.62 5.51
C ALA A 58 22.06 1.33 4.02
N LYS A 59 23.33 1.19 3.62
CA LYS A 59 23.66 0.81 2.24
C LYS A 59 23.09 -0.56 1.87
N ALA A 60 23.16 -1.54 2.78
CA ALA A 60 22.62 -2.88 2.55
C ALA A 60 21.11 -2.83 2.27
N ILE A 61 20.35 -1.94 2.96
CA ILE A 61 18.94 -1.70 2.64
C ILE A 61 18.80 -1.13 1.23
N GLY A 62 19.61 -0.13 0.89
CA GLY A 62 19.58 0.50 -0.43
C GLY A 62 19.86 -0.50 -1.55
N ASP A 63 20.85 -1.37 -1.37
CA ASP A 63 21.20 -2.41 -2.37
C ASP A 63 20.05 -3.42 -2.54
N LYS A 64 19.39 -3.82 -1.42
CA LYS A 64 18.19 -4.66 -1.46
C LYS A 64 17.06 -3.96 -2.23
N LEU A 65 16.77 -2.70 -1.93
CA LEU A 65 15.74 -1.92 -2.59
C LEU A 65 16.02 -1.75 -4.09
N LYS A 66 17.24 -1.39 -4.47
CA LYS A 66 17.67 -1.26 -5.88
C LYS A 66 17.51 -2.59 -6.63
N LYS A 67 17.91 -3.71 -6.02
CA LYS A 67 17.75 -5.06 -6.61
C LYS A 67 16.28 -5.44 -6.77
N SER A 68 15.46 -5.20 -5.74
CA SER A 68 14.02 -5.48 -5.78
C SER A 68 13.30 -4.63 -6.81
N GLN A 69 13.69 -3.35 -6.94
CA GLN A 69 13.18 -2.46 -7.96
C GLN A 69 13.52 -2.92 -9.39
N ALA A 70 14.73 -3.41 -9.64
CA ALA A 70 15.11 -3.97 -10.95
C ALA A 70 14.26 -5.19 -11.29
N SER A 71 14.06 -6.12 -10.35
CA SER A 71 13.15 -7.26 -10.52
C SER A 71 11.70 -6.82 -10.71
N ALA A 72 11.27 -5.75 -10.05
CA ALA A 72 9.94 -5.21 -10.23
C ALA A 72 9.70 -4.66 -11.64
N ALA A 73 10.70 -4.03 -12.26
CA ALA A 73 10.61 -3.54 -13.62
C ALA A 73 10.42 -4.66 -14.65
N GLU A 74 11.11 -5.78 -14.46
CA GLU A 74 10.94 -6.97 -15.30
C GLU A 74 9.54 -7.58 -15.15
N ASN A 75 9.10 -7.80 -13.92
CA ASN A 75 7.78 -8.38 -13.63
C ASN A 75 6.64 -7.47 -14.11
N TYR A 76 6.78 -6.15 -13.97
CA TYR A 76 5.77 -5.20 -14.41
C TYR A 76 5.55 -5.24 -15.94
N ASN A 77 6.61 -5.42 -16.71
CA ASN A 77 6.50 -5.58 -18.16
C ASN A 77 5.72 -6.86 -18.52
N ILE A 78 5.94 -7.96 -17.82
CA ILE A 78 5.20 -9.22 -18.01
C ILE A 78 3.71 -9.00 -17.67
N MET A 79 3.40 -8.39 -16.53
CA MET A 79 2.03 -8.07 -16.12
C MET A 79 1.28 -7.21 -17.15
N GLN A 80 1.94 -6.23 -17.76
CA GLN A 80 1.34 -5.37 -18.78
C GLN A 80 1.04 -6.17 -20.05
N GLN A 81 1.90 -7.09 -20.46
CA GLN A 81 1.69 -7.96 -21.61
C GLN A 81 0.52 -8.92 -21.37
N GLU A 82 0.43 -9.56 -20.21
CA GLU A 82 -0.67 -10.45 -19.82
C GLU A 82 -2.01 -9.71 -19.78
N SER A 83 -2.04 -8.50 -19.23
CA SER A 83 -3.23 -7.65 -19.20
C SER A 83 -3.73 -7.32 -20.60
N SER A 84 -2.82 -7.04 -21.53
CA SER A 84 -3.15 -6.75 -22.91
C SER A 84 -3.70 -7.98 -23.66
N LEU A 85 -3.14 -9.16 -23.43
CA LEU A 85 -3.62 -10.43 -24.00
C LEU A 85 -5.00 -10.81 -23.45
N ASN A 86 -5.23 -10.64 -22.16
CA ASN A 86 -6.52 -10.94 -21.52
C ASN A 86 -7.64 -9.99 -21.97
N SER A 87 -7.33 -8.74 -22.29
CA SER A 87 -8.30 -7.79 -22.85
C SER A 87 -8.77 -8.21 -24.26
N LEU A 88 -7.92 -8.83 -25.04
CA LEU A 88 -8.26 -9.33 -26.38
C LEU A 88 -9.13 -10.61 -26.32
N ASN A 89 -8.95 -11.44 -25.30
CA ASN A 89 -9.68 -12.70 -25.14
C ASN A 89 -11.05 -12.55 -24.45
N ASN A 90 -11.29 -11.44 -23.74
CA ASN A 90 -12.55 -11.22 -22.98
C ASN A 90 -13.76 -10.79 -23.83
N THR A 91 -13.63 -10.69 -25.16
CA THR A 91 -14.75 -10.36 -26.07
C THR A 91 -15.70 -11.54 -26.33
N GLN A 92 -15.44 -12.73 -25.77
CA GLN A 92 -16.27 -13.94 -25.97
C GLN A 92 -16.50 -14.74 -24.68
N SER A 93 -17.04 -14.13 -23.66
CA SER A 93 -17.56 -14.94 -22.54
C SER A 93 -19.07 -14.81 -22.49
N ASN A 94 -19.76 -15.68 -23.20
CA ASN A 94 -21.17 -15.99 -22.99
C ASN A 94 -21.30 -16.50 -21.56
N MET A 95 -22.08 -15.80 -20.73
CA MET A 95 -22.42 -16.24 -19.38
C MET A 95 -23.13 -17.60 -19.44
N ALA A 96 -22.42 -18.65 -19.08
CA ALA A 96 -23.03 -19.93 -18.82
C ALA A 96 -24.03 -19.80 -17.64
N PRO A 97 -25.16 -20.53 -17.66
CA PRO A 97 -26.14 -20.46 -16.58
C PRO A 97 -25.47 -20.88 -15.27
N ILE A 98 -25.62 -20.05 -14.24
CA ILE A 98 -25.13 -20.27 -12.89
C ILE A 98 -25.78 -21.56 -12.38
N GLN A 99 -25.07 -22.68 -12.43
CA GLN A 99 -25.46 -23.85 -11.65
C GLN A 99 -25.49 -23.39 -10.18
N ARG A 100 -26.56 -23.73 -9.47
CA ARG A 100 -26.69 -23.44 -8.02
C ARG A 100 -25.53 -24.13 -7.30
N ALA A 101 -24.39 -23.44 -7.22
CA ALA A 101 -23.28 -23.84 -6.38
C ALA A 101 -23.76 -23.83 -4.93
N ALA A 102 -23.31 -24.78 -4.14
CA ALA A 102 -23.61 -24.78 -2.70
C ALA A 102 -23.21 -23.43 -2.11
N LEU A 103 -24.11 -22.80 -1.35
CA LEU A 103 -23.84 -21.55 -0.65
C LEU A 103 -22.51 -21.70 0.13
N ASN A 104 -21.66 -20.67 0.07
CA ASN A 104 -20.32 -20.66 0.66
C ASN A 104 -19.27 -21.60 0.02
N SER A 105 -19.50 -22.10 -1.19
CA SER A 105 -18.47 -22.80 -1.94
C SER A 105 -17.44 -21.83 -2.56
N LYS A 106 -16.23 -22.32 -2.83
CA LYS A 106 -15.18 -21.55 -3.53
C LYS A 106 -15.70 -20.90 -4.82
N SER A 107 -16.46 -21.62 -5.63
CA SER A 107 -17.02 -21.14 -6.89
C SER A 107 -18.08 -20.05 -6.70
N TRP A 108 -18.90 -20.18 -5.65
CA TRP A 108 -19.90 -19.19 -5.31
C TRP A 108 -19.23 -17.85 -4.88
N TYR A 109 -18.28 -17.92 -3.96
CA TYR A 109 -17.50 -16.73 -3.54
C TYR A 109 -16.78 -16.08 -4.72
N ARG A 110 -16.15 -16.85 -5.60
CA ARG A 110 -15.47 -16.32 -6.79
C ARG A 110 -16.42 -15.56 -7.71
N SER A 111 -17.62 -16.09 -7.94
CA SER A 111 -18.63 -15.42 -8.75
C SER A 111 -19.06 -14.10 -8.15
N GLU A 112 -19.33 -14.09 -6.84
CA GLU A 112 -19.75 -12.90 -6.10
C GLU A 112 -18.66 -11.82 -6.06
N PHE A 113 -17.44 -12.18 -5.68
CA PHE A 113 -16.32 -11.25 -5.61
C PHE A 113 -15.84 -10.77 -6.98
N ASN A 114 -16.01 -11.57 -8.04
CA ASN A 114 -15.78 -11.09 -9.40
C ASN A 114 -16.79 -10.00 -9.80
N ALA A 115 -18.06 -10.16 -9.45
CA ALA A 115 -19.06 -9.11 -9.66
C ALA A 115 -18.75 -7.84 -8.86
N LEU A 116 -18.30 -8.00 -7.60
CA LEU A 116 -17.85 -6.88 -6.75
C LEU A 116 -16.63 -6.17 -7.36
N ALA A 117 -15.63 -6.91 -7.84
CA ALA A 117 -14.43 -6.34 -8.47
C ALA A 117 -14.78 -5.49 -9.71
N ILE A 118 -15.75 -5.95 -10.51
CA ILE A 118 -16.27 -5.17 -11.65
C ILE A 118 -16.97 -3.89 -11.16
N ALA A 119 -17.83 -4.02 -10.14
CA ALA A 119 -18.55 -2.87 -9.57
C ALA A 119 -17.58 -1.82 -8.98
N MET A 120 -16.51 -2.25 -8.31
CA MET A 120 -15.46 -1.33 -7.80
C MET A 120 -14.86 -0.46 -8.90
N GLY A 121 -14.66 -1.02 -10.11
CA GLY A 121 -14.18 -0.24 -11.25
C GLY A 121 -15.14 0.88 -11.69
N THR A 122 -16.43 0.74 -11.44
CA THR A 122 -17.45 1.77 -11.73
C THR A 122 -17.69 2.74 -10.57
N LEU A 123 -17.17 2.44 -9.37
CA LEU A 123 -17.31 3.22 -8.13
C LEU A 123 -16.04 4.02 -7.78
N ASP A 124 -15.26 4.41 -8.78
CA ASP A 124 -13.98 5.11 -8.60
C ASP A 124 -12.93 4.39 -7.72
N CYS A 125 -13.04 3.05 -7.66
CA CYS A 125 -12.09 2.18 -6.96
C CYS A 125 -11.43 1.15 -7.91
N PRO A 126 -10.84 1.58 -9.05
CA PRO A 126 -10.36 0.66 -10.07
C PRO A 126 -9.16 -0.17 -9.59
N THR A 127 -8.32 0.38 -8.72
CA THR A 127 -7.15 -0.33 -8.18
C THR A 127 -7.61 -1.47 -7.29
N ALA A 128 -8.51 -1.20 -6.35
CA ALA A 128 -9.08 -2.21 -5.46
C ALA A 128 -9.81 -3.33 -6.24
N GLY A 129 -10.58 -2.95 -7.26
CA GLY A 129 -11.21 -3.93 -8.16
C GLY A 129 -10.21 -4.83 -8.87
N ASN A 130 -9.11 -4.27 -9.38
CA ASN A 130 -8.04 -5.03 -10.04
C ASN A 130 -7.30 -5.97 -9.07
N PHE A 131 -7.05 -5.52 -7.84
CA PHE A 131 -6.41 -6.33 -6.81
C PHE A 131 -7.31 -7.49 -6.39
N LEU A 132 -8.59 -7.21 -6.13
CA LEU A 132 -9.57 -8.23 -5.81
C LEU A 132 -9.70 -9.26 -6.94
N LYS A 133 -9.81 -8.82 -8.19
CA LYS A 133 -9.88 -9.72 -9.35
C LYS A 133 -8.64 -10.62 -9.47
N HIS A 134 -7.45 -10.08 -9.19
CA HIS A 134 -6.21 -10.86 -9.19
C HIS A 134 -6.20 -11.94 -8.11
N SER A 135 -6.67 -11.62 -6.90
CA SER A 135 -6.76 -12.57 -5.79
C SER A 135 -7.73 -13.74 -6.01
N LEU A 136 -8.63 -13.65 -7.00
CA LEU A 136 -9.57 -14.72 -7.35
C LEU A 136 -8.95 -15.83 -8.20
N GLN A 137 -7.71 -15.71 -8.63
CA GLN A 137 -6.96 -16.75 -9.34
C GLN A 137 -6.57 -17.87 -8.38
N ASP A 138 -6.29 -19.08 -8.90
CA ASP A 138 -5.84 -20.18 -8.06
C ASP A 138 -4.43 -19.97 -7.51
N ASN A 139 -3.56 -19.32 -8.28
CA ASN A 139 -2.19 -18.97 -7.90
C ASN A 139 -1.90 -17.54 -8.36
N PRO A 140 -2.40 -16.52 -7.66
CA PRO A 140 -2.05 -15.16 -7.98
C PRO A 140 -0.56 -14.95 -7.71
N GLY A 141 0.19 -14.56 -8.72
CA GLY A 141 1.59 -14.19 -8.53
C GLY A 141 1.71 -12.88 -7.75
N ASP A 142 2.84 -12.71 -7.07
CA ASP A 142 3.15 -11.44 -6.40
C ASP A 142 3.16 -10.29 -7.41
N ARG A 143 2.70 -9.13 -6.97
CA ARG A 143 2.68 -7.91 -7.78
C ARG A 143 3.75 -6.94 -7.34
N LYS A 144 4.61 -6.55 -8.29
CA LYS A 144 5.70 -5.60 -8.04
C LYS A 144 5.57 -4.41 -8.98
N TYR A 145 5.48 -3.23 -8.40
CA TYR A 145 5.29 -1.97 -9.09
C TYR A 145 6.58 -1.15 -9.03
N PRO A 146 7.33 -1.01 -10.14
CA PRO A 146 8.59 -0.26 -10.17
C PRO A 146 8.36 1.24 -10.01
N VAL A 147 9.44 1.97 -9.80
CA VAL A 147 9.45 3.43 -9.87
C VAL A 147 8.88 3.89 -11.22
N GLY A 148 7.97 4.87 -11.16
CA GLY A 148 7.31 5.42 -12.34
C GLY A 148 6.08 4.63 -12.81
N SER A 149 5.76 3.48 -12.23
CA SER A 149 4.50 2.80 -12.51
C SER A 149 3.30 3.67 -12.09
N SER A 150 2.15 3.45 -12.73
CA SER A 150 0.94 4.21 -12.41
C SER A 150 0.55 4.11 -10.94
N LEU A 151 0.66 2.92 -10.34
CA LEU A 151 0.33 2.69 -8.94
C LEU A 151 1.32 3.40 -8.00
N SER A 152 2.64 3.24 -8.21
CA SER A 152 3.66 3.92 -7.39
C SER A 152 3.55 5.44 -7.49
N ASN A 153 3.27 5.97 -8.68
CA ASN A 153 3.04 7.40 -8.87
C ASN A 153 1.77 7.87 -8.15
N ALA A 154 0.65 7.14 -8.28
CA ALA A 154 -0.59 7.50 -7.61
C ALA A 154 -0.45 7.43 -6.08
N PHE A 155 0.22 6.41 -5.54
CA PHE A 155 0.49 6.30 -4.10
C PHE A 155 1.35 7.47 -3.59
N SER A 156 2.34 7.92 -4.37
CA SER A 156 3.19 9.05 -4.02
C SER A 156 2.45 10.39 -3.89
N LEU A 157 1.22 10.49 -4.39
CA LEU A 157 0.36 11.67 -4.27
C LEU A 157 -0.54 11.63 -3.03
N THR A 158 -0.56 10.54 -2.28
CA THR A 158 -1.40 10.39 -1.09
C THR A 158 -0.85 11.17 0.10
N LYS A 159 -1.74 11.53 1.05
CA LYS A 159 -1.33 12.20 2.28
C LYS A 159 -0.48 11.29 3.16
N ILE A 160 -0.79 9.98 3.22
CA ILE A 160 0.02 9.03 3.98
C ILE A 160 1.47 9.01 3.47
N TYR A 161 1.67 9.02 2.15
CA TYR A 161 3.01 9.12 1.59
C TYR A 161 3.71 10.42 1.96
N THR A 162 2.99 11.55 1.95
CA THR A 162 3.54 12.84 2.40
C THR A 162 3.97 12.80 3.88
N GLN A 163 3.18 12.16 4.75
CA GLN A 163 3.53 11.98 6.16
C GLN A 163 4.83 11.19 6.33
N ILE A 164 4.93 10.04 5.66
CA ILE A 164 6.15 9.22 5.65
C ILE A 164 7.35 10.04 5.12
N SER A 165 7.14 10.81 4.07
CA SER A 165 8.16 11.65 3.45
C SER A 165 8.69 12.73 4.37
N VAL A 166 7.82 13.39 5.14
CA VAL A 166 8.22 14.42 6.13
C VAL A 166 9.12 13.80 7.20
N GLU A 167 8.78 12.63 7.68
CA GLU A 167 9.57 11.94 8.69
C GLU A 167 10.95 11.55 8.16
N MET A 168 11.01 10.96 6.97
CA MET A 168 12.28 10.64 6.31
C MET A 168 13.14 11.90 6.12
N ALA A 169 12.53 12.99 5.64
CA ALA A 169 13.22 14.27 5.44
C ALA A 169 13.80 14.85 6.75
N GLN A 170 13.09 14.72 7.88
CA GLN A 170 13.60 15.13 9.19
C GLN A 170 14.84 14.33 9.59
N GLN A 171 14.81 13.01 9.39
CA GLN A 171 15.96 12.14 9.68
C GLN A 171 17.16 12.46 8.78
N ILE A 172 16.92 12.70 7.49
CA ILE A 172 17.97 13.10 6.54
C ILE A 172 18.59 14.45 6.95
N LYS A 173 17.77 15.46 7.31
CA LYS A 173 18.27 16.77 7.80
C LYS A 173 19.18 16.60 9.02
N LYS A 174 18.73 15.82 10.00
CA LYS A 174 19.50 15.52 11.21
C LYS A 174 20.85 14.86 10.86
N THR A 175 20.82 13.85 10.00
CA THR A 175 22.03 13.14 9.57
C THR A 175 22.98 14.07 8.80
N ASN A 176 22.46 14.90 7.90
CA ASN A 176 23.25 15.86 7.13
C ASN A 176 23.90 16.91 8.04
N SER A 177 23.21 17.42 9.07
CA SER A 177 23.77 18.37 10.03
C SER A 177 24.87 17.78 10.90
N GLN A 178 24.89 16.47 11.06
CA GLN A 178 25.94 15.70 11.78
C GLN A 178 27.08 15.25 10.86
N GLY A 179 27.10 15.68 9.60
CA GLY A 179 28.13 15.29 8.62
C GLY A 179 27.96 13.88 8.05
N GLY A 180 26.85 13.19 8.34
CA GLY A 180 26.53 11.90 7.77
C GLY A 180 26.14 12.00 6.29
N ASN A 181 26.32 10.92 5.56
CA ASN A 181 26.06 10.85 4.11
C ASN A 181 25.17 9.67 3.68
N VAL A 182 24.82 8.78 4.59
CA VAL A 182 23.92 7.64 4.35
C VAL A 182 23.08 7.37 5.60
N ILE A 183 21.78 7.17 5.41
CA ILE A 183 20.82 6.82 6.46
C ILE A 183 19.73 5.93 5.87
N GLY A 184 19.12 5.08 6.67
CA GLY A 184 17.99 4.25 6.28
C GLY A 184 17.05 3.92 7.45
N GLY A 185 15.89 3.39 7.12
CA GLY A 185 14.92 2.86 8.07
C GLY A 185 14.37 1.53 7.57
N MET A 186 14.14 0.61 8.51
CA MET A 186 13.68 -0.76 8.23
C MET A 186 12.35 -1.04 8.88
N SER A 187 11.52 -1.79 8.16
CA SER A 187 10.31 -2.44 8.68
C SER A 187 9.38 -1.51 9.46
N LYS A 188 9.29 -0.26 9.01
CA LYS A 188 8.35 0.69 9.58
C LYS A 188 6.96 0.38 9.09
N SER A 189 5.96 0.40 9.96
CA SER A 189 4.56 0.17 9.57
C SER A 189 3.81 1.48 9.41
N ALA A 190 2.86 1.49 8.50
CA ALA A 190 1.88 2.56 8.36
C ALA A 190 0.55 1.98 7.86
N ALA A 191 -0.53 2.73 8.00
CA ALA A 191 -1.84 2.31 7.55
C ALA A 191 -2.52 3.38 6.70
N THR A 192 -3.15 2.94 5.62
CA THR A 192 -4.02 3.81 4.84
C THR A 192 -5.35 4.00 5.55
N SER A 193 -6.01 5.11 5.25
CA SER A 193 -7.39 5.38 5.61
C SER A 193 -8.07 6.14 4.47
N ILE A 194 -9.39 6.23 4.51
CA ILE A 194 -10.14 7.02 3.51
C ILE A 194 -9.67 8.50 3.54
N GLY A 195 -9.33 9.02 4.73
CA GLY A 195 -8.91 10.40 4.91
C GLY A 195 -7.49 10.70 4.41
N ASN A 196 -6.57 9.74 4.51
CA ASN A 196 -5.16 9.94 4.18
C ASN A 196 -4.74 9.40 2.80
N SER A 197 -5.51 8.50 2.20
CA SER A 197 -5.16 7.86 0.92
C SER A 197 -6.31 7.78 -0.08
N GLY A 198 -7.55 8.06 0.33
CA GLY A 198 -8.74 7.84 -0.46
C GLY A 198 -9.25 6.38 -0.38
N LEU A 199 -10.50 6.17 -0.82
CA LEU A 199 -11.16 4.87 -0.69
C LEU A 199 -10.46 3.77 -1.49
N ASP A 200 -10.01 4.06 -2.71
CA ASP A 200 -9.36 3.06 -3.59
C ASP A 200 -8.09 2.51 -2.95
N PHE A 201 -7.19 3.38 -2.44
CA PHE A 201 -5.99 2.93 -1.75
C PHE A 201 -6.28 2.29 -0.39
N TYR A 202 -7.30 2.77 0.33
CA TYR A 202 -7.72 2.16 1.58
C TYR A 202 -8.16 0.69 1.39
N LEU A 203 -8.85 0.39 0.28
CA LEU A 203 -9.30 -0.96 -0.07
C LEU A 203 -8.20 -1.80 -0.77
N THR A 204 -7.10 -1.19 -1.18
CA THR A 204 -6.03 -1.83 -1.94
C THR A 204 -4.81 -2.12 -1.09
N VAL A 205 -4.33 -1.11 -0.37
CA VAL A 205 -3.11 -1.13 0.45
C VAL A 205 -3.52 -0.74 1.85
N GLY A 206 -3.81 -1.72 2.66
CA GLY A 206 -4.31 -1.50 4.00
C GLY A 206 -3.22 -1.06 4.98
N LYS A 207 -2.81 -1.96 5.85
CA LYS A 207 -1.65 -1.80 6.73
C LYS A 207 -0.43 -2.37 6.01
N PHE A 208 0.59 -1.55 5.84
CA PHE A 208 1.79 -1.91 5.09
C PHE A 208 3.06 -1.63 5.90
N SER A 209 4.13 -2.29 5.54
CA SER A 209 5.48 -1.93 6.00
C SER A 209 6.23 -1.18 4.92
N TYR A 210 7.27 -0.43 5.31
CA TYR A 210 8.15 0.21 4.36
C TYR A 210 9.59 0.24 4.84
N ASP A 211 10.47 0.05 3.87
CA ASP A 211 11.91 0.22 4.01
C ASP A 211 12.33 1.44 3.19
N TRP A 212 13.34 2.17 3.67
CA TRP A 212 13.89 3.29 2.91
C TRP A 212 15.38 3.48 3.16
N MET A 213 16.06 4.06 2.19
CA MET A 213 17.45 4.48 2.30
C MET A 213 17.65 5.79 1.58
N ALA A 214 18.43 6.68 2.18
CA ALA A 214 18.86 7.92 1.55
C ALA A 214 20.38 8.02 1.54
N GLU A 215 20.95 8.41 0.41
CA GLU A 215 22.37 8.64 0.22
C GLU A 215 22.62 10.04 -0.35
N LYS A 216 23.61 10.73 0.21
CA LYS A 216 24.04 12.03 -0.30
C LYS A 216 24.74 11.86 -1.65
N GLN A 217 24.31 12.64 -2.64
CA GLN A 217 24.91 12.55 -3.96
C GLN A 217 26.32 13.17 -3.95
N PRO A 218 27.32 12.48 -4.55
CA PRO A 218 28.67 12.98 -4.59
C PRO A 218 28.76 14.40 -5.19
N GLY A 219 29.41 15.31 -4.49
CA GLY A 219 29.59 16.71 -4.94
C GLY A 219 28.34 17.59 -4.91
N LYS A 220 27.22 17.08 -4.37
CA LYS A 220 25.94 17.82 -4.30
C LYS A 220 25.44 17.98 -2.87
N SER A 221 24.58 18.97 -2.64
CA SER A 221 23.82 19.11 -1.40
C SER A 221 22.59 18.19 -1.34
N SER A 222 22.21 17.59 -2.46
CA SER A 222 21.02 16.76 -2.57
C SER A 222 21.28 15.30 -2.17
N TRP A 223 20.21 14.66 -1.70
CA TRP A 223 20.15 13.26 -1.31
C TRP A 223 19.24 12.51 -2.26
N LYS A 224 19.61 11.30 -2.62
CA LYS A 224 18.77 10.37 -3.34
C LYS A 224 18.12 9.43 -2.35
N VAL A 225 16.78 9.32 -2.42
CA VAL A 225 15.98 8.54 -1.49
C VAL A 225 15.30 7.40 -2.24
N TYR A 226 15.48 6.18 -1.77
CA TYR A 226 14.87 4.95 -2.27
C TYR A 226 13.88 4.44 -1.23
N ILE A 227 12.67 4.10 -1.66
CA ILE A 227 11.56 3.70 -0.78
C ILE A 227 10.93 2.44 -1.36
N GLY A 228 10.73 1.44 -0.53
CA GLY A 228 9.95 0.24 -0.83
C GLY A 228 8.77 0.14 0.13
N ILE A 229 7.57 0.02 -0.41
CA ILE A 229 6.33 -0.27 0.31
C ILE A 229 6.04 -1.75 0.12
N HIS A 230 5.74 -2.44 1.20
CA HIS A 230 5.51 -3.89 1.24
C HIS A 230 4.18 -4.17 1.92
N ASP A 231 3.30 -4.87 1.22
CA ASP A 231 1.99 -5.25 1.72
C ASP A 231 1.65 -6.70 1.34
N THR A 232 0.75 -7.30 2.09
CA THR A 232 0.10 -8.55 1.72
C THR A 232 -1.36 -8.26 1.46
N TYR A 233 -1.81 -8.48 0.24
CA TYR A 233 -3.23 -8.36 -0.09
C TYR A 233 -3.98 -9.56 0.48
N ASP A 234 -4.58 -9.37 1.64
CA ASP A 234 -5.33 -10.36 2.39
C ASP A 234 -6.51 -9.74 3.16
N TYR A 235 -7.31 -10.57 3.79
CA TYR A 235 -8.46 -10.13 4.59
C TYR A 235 -8.49 -10.86 5.93
N ASP A 236 -8.47 -10.08 7.01
CA ASP A 236 -8.71 -10.59 8.36
C ASP A 236 -10.12 -10.29 8.85
N LYS A 237 -10.64 -11.11 9.74
CA LYS A 237 -11.91 -10.83 10.40
C LYS A 237 -11.76 -9.78 11.48
N VAL A 238 -12.68 -8.84 11.49
CA VAL A 238 -12.81 -7.84 12.55
C VAL A 238 -13.99 -8.19 13.45
N ASP A 239 -13.72 -8.42 14.72
CA ASP A 239 -14.70 -8.67 15.76
C ASP A 239 -14.28 -7.94 17.06
N PRO A 240 -15.15 -7.16 17.72
CA PRO A 240 -16.53 -6.86 17.34
C PRO A 240 -16.64 -5.90 16.14
N LEU A 241 -17.77 -6.00 15.42
CA LEU A 241 -18.06 -5.10 14.30
C LEU A 241 -18.21 -3.66 14.77
N PRO A 242 -17.66 -2.67 14.05
CA PRO A 242 -17.88 -1.26 14.31
C PRO A 242 -19.37 -0.92 14.20
N THR A 243 -19.83 0.03 15.01
CA THR A 243 -21.24 0.45 15.01
C THR A 243 -21.54 1.60 14.05
N ALA A 244 -20.51 2.38 13.68
CA ALA A 244 -20.67 3.59 12.88
C ALA A 244 -20.75 3.30 11.37
N PHE A 245 -21.55 4.10 10.66
CA PHE A 245 -21.57 4.17 9.21
C PHE A 245 -20.44 5.11 8.70
N PRO A 246 -19.73 4.83 7.59
CA PRO A 246 -19.87 3.67 6.69
C PRO A 246 -19.02 2.45 7.12
N THR A 247 -18.24 2.54 8.19
CA THR A 247 -17.30 1.55 8.70
C THR A 247 -17.92 0.19 8.83
N LYS A 248 -19.12 0.12 9.42
CA LYS A 248 -19.84 -1.13 9.62
C LYS A 248 -20.01 -1.92 8.32
N TYR A 249 -20.40 -1.25 7.23
CA TYR A 249 -20.65 -1.92 5.95
C TYR A 249 -19.34 -2.38 5.29
N ILE A 250 -18.30 -1.54 5.32
CA ILE A 250 -16.97 -1.90 4.81
C ILE A 250 -16.43 -3.12 5.56
N THR A 251 -16.57 -3.13 6.90
CA THR A 251 -16.11 -4.26 7.72
C THR A 251 -16.94 -5.52 7.46
N LEU A 252 -18.24 -5.42 7.21
CA LEU A 252 -19.04 -6.58 6.83
C LEU A 252 -18.58 -7.19 5.51
N VAL A 253 -18.26 -6.37 4.51
CA VAL A 253 -17.71 -6.82 3.23
C VAL A 253 -16.31 -7.43 3.42
N ALA A 254 -15.45 -6.81 4.24
CA ALA A 254 -14.13 -7.35 4.56
C ALA A 254 -14.21 -8.69 5.29
N ASN A 255 -15.12 -8.83 6.28
CA ASN A 255 -15.35 -10.11 6.96
C ASN A 255 -15.91 -11.19 6.04
N HIS A 256 -16.72 -10.79 5.06
CA HIS A 256 -17.20 -11.71 4.03
C HIS A 256 -16.05 -12.15 3.09
N ALA A 257 -15.14 -11.22 2.73
CA ALA A 257 -13.93 -11.54 1.97
C ALA A 257 -12.99 -12.46 2.76
N ALA A 258 -12.86 -12.27 4.08
CA ALA A 258 -12.09 -13.18 4.94
C ALA A 258 -12.68 -14.60 4.96
N ASN A 259 -14.02 -14.75 4.93
CA ASN A 259 -14.64 -16.06 4.77
C ASN A 259 -14.35 -16.68 3.40
N ALA A 260 -14.37 -15.87 2.33
CA ALA A 260 -14.03 -16.31 0.99
C ALA A 260 -12.54 -16.73 0.91
N GLN A 261 -11.65 -16.03 1.61
CA GLN A 261 -10.24 -16.40 1.73
C GLN A 261 -10.06 -17.73 2.47
N GLN A 262 -10.78 -17.96 3.57
CA GLN A 262 -10.78 -19.26 4.27
C GLN A 262 -11.32 -20.40 3.38
N ALA A 263 -12.26 -20.11 2.51
CA ALA A 263 -12.78 -21.07 1.52
C ALA A 263 -11.85 -21.28 0.31
N GLY A 264 -10.71 -20.57 0.25
CA GLY A 264 -9.75 -20.61 -0.86
C GLY A 264 -10.25 -19.96 -2.14
N ALA A 265 -11.27 -19.12 -2.06
CA ALA A 265 -11.80 -18.38 -3.20
C ALA A 265 -11.00 -17.10 -3.46
N ILE A 266 -10.59 -16.41 -2.43
CA ILE A 266 -9.62 -15.33 -2.43
C ILE A 266 -8.28 -15.92 -1.98
N VAL A 267 -7.23 -15.69 -2.73
CA VAL A 267 -5.87 -16.15 -2.41
C VAL A 267 -4.99 -14.95 -2.15
N PRO A 268 -4.39 -14.83 -0.95
CA PRO A 268 -3.45 -13.76 -0.63
C PRO A 268 -2.22 -13.75 -1.54
N TYR A 269 -1.65 -12.57 -1.76
CA TYR A 269 -0.41 -12.39 -2.52
C TYR A 269 0.35 -11.14 -2.06
N TYR A 270 1.66 -11.10 -2.29
CA TYR A 270 2.47 -9.94 -1.93
C TYR A 270 2.38 -8.84 -2.96
N VAL A 271 2.46 -7.61 -2.44
CA VAL A 271 2.46 -6.37 -3.22
C VAL A 271 3.63 -5.51 -2.81
N ASP A 272 4.51 -5.22 -3.77
CA ASP A 272 5.63 -4.29 -3.57
C ASP A 272 5.45 -3.07 -4.47
N MET A 273 5.65 -1.86 -3.92
CA MET A 273 5.69 -0.61 -4.67
C MET A 273 7.00 0.11 -4.39
N PHE A 274 7.67 0.59 -5.44
CA PHE A 274 8.95 1.28 -5.31
C PHE A 274 8.85 2.73 -5.76
N MET A 275 9.42 3.64 -4.97
CA MET A 275 9.52 5.05 -5.26
C MET A 275 10.96 5.53 -5.12
N GLU A 276 11.31 6.54 -5.89
CA GLU A 276 12.60 7.21 -5.87
C GLU A 276 12.40 8.72 -5.84
N GLN A 277 13.10 9.41 -4.96
CA GLN A 277 12.95 10.85 -4.75
C GLN A 277 14.33 11.51 -4.62
N THR A 278 14.37 12.81 -4.87
CA THR A 278 15.54 13.65 -4.58
C THR A 278 15.15 14.69 -3.55
N PHE A 279 15.98 14.84 -2.53
CA PHE A 279 15.77 15.77 -1.43
C PHE A 279 16.98 16.64 -1.19
N THR A 280 16.76 17.93 -1.00
CA THR A 280 17.80 18.89 -0.58
C THR A 280 17.42 19.42 0.82
N PRO A 281 18.21 19.05 1.86
CA PRO A 281 17.94 19.43 3.25
C PRO A 281 17.96 20.92 3.50
#